data_7c66bac2e676183ef964f4fa58c12c05
#
_entry.id   7c66bac2e676183ef964f4fa58c12c05
#
_cell.length_a   1.000
_cell.length_b   1.000
_cell.length_c   1.000
_cell.angle_alpha   90.00
_cell.angle_beta   90.00
_cell.angle_gamma   90.00
#
_symmetry.space_group_name_H-M   'P 1'
#
loop_
_entity.id
_entity.type
_entity.pdbx_description
1 polymer ?
#
loop_
_entity_poly.entity_id
_entity_poly.type
_entity_poly.pdbx_seq_one_letter_code
_entity_poly.pdbx_strand_id
1 'polypeptide(L)'
;MGFNRISLGIQDFDPLVQKSVNRIQPFAQISALVDCIRSHNFRSLSFDLIYGLPHQDRESMVETLRKVIDLRPDRIACYNYAHLPERFSSQRAIDRLTLPEPNEKLLLHEIISHTLQDAGYLHIGMDHYVLPQDELALAQQEGRLQRNFQGYSMKMANDLLGLGVSAISQVGDFYLQNERDLGDYYAMLDSGALPITRGCMASSDDRLRRHIIMTLISELRLDLGECNREFGIDFNKTFAHELNALRPMVDDGLLSISASAIEISKRGRPFLRNICMPF
;
A
#
# COMPACT_ATOMS: atom_id res chain seq x y z
N MET A 1 -13.99 10.73 21.31
CA MET A 1 -13.20 9.51 21.09
C MET A 1 -11.81 9.80 20.50
N GLY A 2 -11.49 11.04 20.08
CA GLY A 2 -10.15 11.45 19.64
C GLY A 2 -9.75 11.00 18.22
N PHE A 3 -10.67 10.50 17.40
CA PHE A 3 -10.41 10.26 15.99
C PHE A 3 -10.09 11.57 15.29
N ASN A 4 -9.01 11.60 14.52
CA ASN A 4 -8.51 12.81 13.87
C ASN A 4 -8.04 12.58 12.42
N ARG A 5 -8.17 11.37 11.90
CA ARG A 5 -7.91 11.01 10.50
C ARG A 5 -9.09 10.19 9.98
N ILE A 6 -9.38 10.34 8.71
CA ILE A 6 -10.45 9.61 8.04
C ILE A 6 -10.00 9.16 6.64
N SER A 7 -10.38 7.96 6.24
CA SER A 7 -10.20 7.47 4.87
C SER A 7 -11.55 7.20 4.24
N LEU A 8 -11.71 7.62 3.00
CA LEU A 8 -12.90 7.41 2.18
C LEU A 8 -12.54 6.51 0.98
N GLY A 9 -13.19 5.37 0.89
CA GLY A 9 -13.08 4.51 -0.28
C GLY A 9 -13.91 5.05 -1.44
N ILE A 10 -13.34 5.90 -2.26
CA ILE A 10 -13.98 6.48 -3.46
C ILE A 10 -14.03 5.47 -4.59
N GLN A 11 -12.94 4.77 -4.81
CA GLN A 11 -12.66 3.82 -5.89
C GLN A 11 -12.60 4.49 -7.26
N ASP A 12 -13.69 5.10 -7.72
CA ASP A 12 -13.81 5.83 -8.99
C ASP A 12 -14.99 6.80 -8.93
N PHE A 13 -14.99 7.86 -9.76
CA PHE A 13 -16.10 8.80 -9.91
C PHE A 13 -16.88 8.65 -11.22
N ASP A 14 -16.50 7.73 -12.10
CA ASP A 14 -17.26 7.44 -13.30
C ASP A 14 -18.53 6.63 -12.97
N PRO A 15 -19.72 7.05 -13.39
CA PRO A 15 -20.97 6.39 -13.04
C PRO A 15 -21.10 4.95 -13.60
N LEU A 16 -20.50 4.68 -14.78
CA LEU A 16 -20.53 3.35 -15.39
C LEU A 16 -19.62 2.39 -14.59
N VAL A 17 -18.42 2.86 -14.24
CA VAL A 17 -17.49 2.11 -13.37
C VAL A 17 -18.14 1.82 -12.02
N GLN A 18 -18.70 2.83 -11.34
CA GLN A 18 -19.38 2.66 -10.06
C GLN A 18 -20.52 1.65 -10.13
N LYS A 19 -21.32 1.69 -11.19
CA LYS A 19 -22.42 0.74 -11.41
C LYS A 19 -21.90 -0.69 -11.59
N SER A 20 -20.81 -0.87 -12.35
CA SER A 20 -20.24 -2.18 -12.65
C SER A 20 -19.72 -2.92 -11.41
N VAL A 21 -19.29 -2.17 -10.40
CA VAL A 21 -18.81 -2.71 -9.09
C VAL A 21 -19.84 -2.57 -7.99
N ASN A 22 -21.07 -2.19 -8.33
CA ASN A 22 -22.19 -1.98 -7.39
C ASN A 22 -21.85 -1.04 -6.22
N ARG A 23 -21.15 0.07 -6.52
CA ARG A 23 -20.73 1.05 -5.51
C ARG A 23 -21.00 2.46 -6.00
N ILE A 24 -22.26 2.89 -5.92
CA ILE A 24 -22.71 4.18 -6.42
C ILE A 24 -22.51 5.25 -5.32
N GLN A 25 -21.62 6.20 -5.59
CA GLN A 25 -21.28 7.31 -4.71
C GLN A 25 -21.18 8.59 -5.54
N PRO A 26 -22.28 9.35 -5.71
CA PRO A 26 -22.30 10.58 -6.50
C PRO A 26 -21.28 11.60 -5.99
N PHE A 27 -20.59 12.28 -6.89
CA PHE A 27 -19.57 13.30 -6.53
C PHE A 27 -20.10 14.34 -5.55
N ALA A 28 -21.32 14.85 -5.75
CA ALA A 28 -21.93 15.84 -4.87
C ALA A 28 -22.06 15.35 -3.40
N GLN A 29 -22.36 14.06 -3.21
CA GLN A 29 -22.44 13.47 -1.88
C GLN A 29 -21.06 13.41 -1.21
N ILE A 30 -20.04 13.01 -1.96
CA ILE A 30 -18.66 12.95 -1.47
C ILE A 30 -18.14 14.37 -1.17
N SER A 31 -18.41 15.35 -2.03
CA SER A 31 -18.05 16.75 -1.79
C SER A 31 -18.67 17.28 -0.51
N ALA A 32 -19.96 17.08 -0.29
CA ALA A 32 -20.62 17.49 0.96
C ALA A 32 -20.02 16.79 2.21
N LEU A 33 -19.66 15.51 2.07
CA LEU A 33 -18.99 14.77 3.15
C LEU A 33 -17.60 15.34 3.44
N VAL A 34 -16.82 15.68 2.42
CA VAL A 34 -15.50 16.32 2.56
C VAL A 34 -15.62 17.67 3.28
N ASP A 35 -16.60 18.50 2.93
CA ASP A 35 -16.86 19.77 3.61
C ASP A 35 -17.23 19.55 5.09
N CYS A 36 -18.05 18.54 5.36
CA CYS A 36 -18.38 18.15 6.74
C CYS A 36 -17.14 17.71 7.52
N ILE A 37 -16.28 16.86 6.94
CA ILE A 37 -15.03 16.40 7.55
C ILE A 37 -14.13 17.59 7.90
N ARG A 38 -13.98 18.53 6.99
CA ARG A 38 -13.15 19.74 7.20
C ARG A 38 -13.69 20.63 8.30
N SER A 39 -15.03 20.79 8.37
CA SER A 39 -15.65 21.58 9.42
C SER A 39 -15.47 20.98 10.82
N HIS A 40 -15.15 19.67 10.93
CA HIS A 40 -14.90 18.98 12.19
C HIS A 40 -13.41 18.86 12.55
N ASN A 41 -12.53 19.60 11.86
CA ASN A 41 -11.09 19.69 12.15
C ASN A 41 -10.35 18.34 12.14
N PHE A 42 -10.72 17.42 11.26
CA PHE A 42 -9.90 16.25 10.98
C PHE A 42 -8.53 16.69 10.43
N ARG A 43 -7.46 16.07 10.93
CA ARG A 43 -6.07 16.43 10.57
C ARG A 43 -5.65 15.90 9.22
N SER A 44 -6.25 14.78 8.79
CA SER A 44 -5.90 14.15 7.54
C SER A 44 -7.13 13.45 6.94
N LEU A 45 -7.35 13.69 5.66
CA LEU A 45 -8.33 13.04 4.80
C LEU A 45 -7.60 12.21 3.76
N SER A 46 -7.89 10.91 3.70
CA SER A 46 -7.35 9.99 2.71
C SER A 46 -8.44 9.51 1.75
N PHE A 47 -8.09 9.39 0.47
CA PHE A 47 -8.93 8.75 -0.53
C PHE A 47 -8.29 7.46 -1.02
N ASP A 48 -9.10 6.40 -1.10
CA ASP A 48 -8.73 5.15 -1.73
C ASP A 48 -9.36 5.09 -3.12
N LEU A 49 -8.52 4.95 -4.15
CA LEU A 49 -8.90 4.79 -5.55
C LEU A 49 -8.48 3.40 -6.03
N ILE A 50 -9.16 2.90 -7.04
CA ILE A 50 -8.80 1.64 -7.68
C ILE A 50 -8.71 1.87 -9.19
N TYR A 51 -7.58 1.50 -9.79
CA TYR A 51 -7.44 1.45 -11.25
C TYR A 51 -7.49 0.01 -11.77
N GLY A 52 -7.91 -0.14 -13.01
CA GLY A 52 -8.12 -1.45 -13.61
C GLY A 52 -9.49 -2.06 -13.33
N LEU A 53 -10.47 -1.24 -12.91
CA LEU A 53 -11.87 -1.62 -12.74
C LEU A 53 -12.56 -1.80 -14.11
N PRO A 54 -13.72 -2.51 -14.16
CA PRO A 54 -14.51 -2.64 -15.40
C PRO A 54 -14.85 -1.28 -16.02
N HIS A 55 -14.76 -1.19 -17.33
CA HIS A 55 -15.04 0.01 -18.13
C HIS A 55 -14.14 1.23 -17.88
N GLN A 56 -13.12 1.11 -17.02
CA GLN A 56 -12.15 2.19 -16.88
C GLN A 56 -11.29 2.32 -18.14
N ASP A 57 -11.15 3.54 -18.60
CA ASP A 57 -10.25 3.96 -19.65
C ASP A 57 -9.47 5.22 -19.25
N ARG A 58 -8.69 5.78 -20.16
CA ARG A 58 -7.86 6.96 -19.91
C ARG A 58 -8.69 8.19 -19.60
N GLU A 59 -9.79 8.39 -20.33
CA GLU A 59 -10.65 9.57 -20.24
C GLU A 59 -11.39 9.58 -18.90
N SER A 60 -11.99 8.46 -18.52
CA SER A 60 -12.70 8.29 -17.24
C SER A 60 -11.74 8.45 -16.06
N MET A 61 -10.51 7.92 -16.16
CA MET A 61 -9.49 8.07 -15.12
C MET A 61 -9.04 9.52 -14.96
N VAL A 62 -8.78 10.25 -16.05
CA VAL A 62 -8.41 11.67 -16.00
C VAL A 62 -9.53 12.50 -15.34
N GLU A 63 -10.80 12.24 -15.68
CA GLU A 63 -11.93 12.94 -15.08
C GLU A 63 -12.08 12.59 -13.58
N THR A 64 -11.87 11.33 -13.20
CA THR A 64 -11.86 10.92 -11.79
C THR A 64 -10.75 11.62 -11.03
N LEU A 65 -9.53 11.66 -11.57
CA LEU A 65 -8.39 12.36 -10.93
C LEU A 65 -8.64 13.86 -10.80
N ARG A 66 -9.24 14.50 -11.82
CA ARG A 66 -9.61 15.93 -11.73
C ARG A 66 -10.53 16.17 -10.53
N LYS A 67 -11.59 15.37 -10.37
CA LYS A 67 -12.53 15.46 -9.22
C LYS A 67 -11.84 15.22 -7.89
N VAL A 68 -10.91 14.25 -7.84
CA VAL A 68 -10.11 13.96 -6.64
C VAL A 68 -9.23 15.14 -6.28
N ILE A 69 -8.55 15.75 -7.25
CA ILE A 69 -7.67 16.90 -7.05
C ILE A 69 -8.48 18.13 -6.60
N ASP A 70 -9.67 18.35 -7.17
CA ASP A 70 -10.58 19.43 -6.75
C ASP A 70 -10.98 19.28 -5.26
N LEU A 71 -11.21 18.06 -4.79
CA LEU A 71 -11.49 17.76 -3.39
C LEU A 71 -10.25 17.80 -2.49
N ARG A 72 -9.05 17.79 -3.07
CA ARG A 72 -7.75 17.95 -2.40
C ARG A 72 -7.60 17.14 -1.09
N PRO A 73 -7.71 15.79 -1.10
CA PRO A 73 -7.38 14.99 0.07
C PRO A 73 -5.90 15.14 0.44
N ASP A 74 -5.54 14.90 1.70
CA ASP A 74 -4.15 14.95 2.15
C ASP A 74 -3.34 13.74 1.64
N ARG A 75 -4.03 12.60 1.49
CA ARG A 75 -3.46 11.32 1.03
C ARG A 75 -4.34 10.68 -0.02
N ILE A 76 -3.71 10.00 -0.96
CA ILE A 76 -4.38 9.20 -1.99
C ILE A 76 -3.67 7.86 -2.08
N ALA A 77 -4.44 6.77 -2.00
CA ALA A 77 -3.96 5.42 -2.31
C ALA A 77 -4.65 4.93 -3.58
N CYS A 78 -3.86 4.56 -4.61
CA CYS A 78 -4.36 4.11 -5.90
C CYS A 78 -4.00 2.63 -6.10
N TYR A 79 -4.94 1.74 -5.80
CA TYR A 79 -4.70 0.29 -5.85
C TYR A 79 -4.99 -0.29 -7.23
N ASN A 80 -4.17 -1.26 -7.66
CA ASN A 80 -4.48 -2.07 -8.84
C ASN A 80 -5.58 -3.07 -8.51
N TYR A 81 -6.64 -3.10 -9.32
CA TYR A 81 -7.70 -4.10 -9.21
C TYR A 81 -7.19 -5.51 -9.53
N ALA A 82 -7.33 -6.40 -8.56
CA ALA A 82 -7.06 -7.83 -8.72
C ALA A 82 -8.37 -8.61 -8.90
N HIS A 83 -8.58 -9.18 -10.08
CA HIS A 83 -9.75 -10.00 -10.37
C HIS A 83 -9.53 -11.44 -9.94
N LEU A 84 -10.12 -11.85 -8.82
CA LEU A 84 -9.99 -13.15 -8.17
C LEU A 84 -11.37 -13.74 -7.81
N PRO A 85 -12.23 -14.03 -8.81
CA PRO A 85 -13.62 -14.48 -8.57
C PRO A 85 -13.74 -15.83 -7.84
N GLU A 86 -12.67 -16.64 -7.87
CA GLU A 86 -12.59 -17.90 -7.10
C GLU A 86 -12.52 -17.63 -5.59
N ARG A 87 -11.90 -16.51 -5.19
CA ARG A 87 -11.73 -16.11 -3.78
C ARG A 87 -12.84 -15.19 -3.30
N PHE A 88 -13.33 -14.30 -4.18
CA PHE A 88 -14.31 -13.27 -3.85
C PHE A 88 -15.60 -13.45 -4.69
N SER A 89 -16.64 -13.99 -4.06
CA SER A 89 -17.90 -14.29 -4.75
C SER A 89 -18.55 -13.05 -5.41
N SER A 90 -18.39 -11.87 -4.82
CA SER A 90 -18.88 -10.61 -5.39
C SER A 90 -18.26 -10.27 -6.75
N GLN A 91 -17.04 -10.73 -7.03
CA GLN A 91 -16.36 -10.49 -8.31
C GLN A 91 -16.86 -11.40 -9.44
N ARG A 92 -17.64 -12.43 -9.14
CA ARG A 92 -18.21 -13.35 -10.15
C ARG A 92 -19.22 -12.66 -11.07
N ALA A 93 -19.84 -11.57 -10.61
CA ALA A 93 -20.77 -10.77 -11.41
C ALA A 93 -20.07 -9.84 -12.40
N ILE A 94 -18.74 -9.68 -12.32
CA ILE A 94 -17.98 -8.80 -13.20
C ILE A 94 -17.63 -9.54 -14.49
N ASP A 95 -18.07 -8.96 -15.63
CA ASP A 95 -17.67 -9.47 -16.95
C ASP A 95 -16.19 -9.15 -17.20
N ARG A 96 -15.38 -10.21 -17.37
CA ARG A 96 -13.93 -10.08 -17.63
C ARG A 96 -13.61 -9.31 -18.91
N LEU A 97 -14.50 -9.31 -19.90
CA LEU A 97 -14.31 -8.56 -21.16
C LEU A 97 -14.39 -7.04 -20.99
N THR A 98 -14.90 -6.58 -19.84
CA THR A 98 -14.98 -5.15 -19.51
C THR A 98 -13.76 -4.65 -18.73
N LEU A 99 -12.86 -5.55 -18.34
CA LEU A 99 -11.63 -5.19 -17.61
C LEU A 99 -10.57 -4.69 -18.60
N PRO A 100 -9.82 -3.63 -18.25
CA PRO A 100 -8.72 -3.17 -19.09
C PRO A 100 -7.60 -4.22 -19.17
N GLU A 101 -7.02 -4.33 -20.35
CA GLU A 101 -5.87 -5.20 -20.64
C GLU A 101 -4.63 -4.77 -19.83
N PRO A 102 -3.64 -5.66 -19.63
CA PRO A 102 -2.45 -5.35 -18.83
C PRO A 102 -1.70 -4.08 -19.26
N ASN A 103 -1.56 -3.85 -20.57
CA ASN A 103 -0.91 -2.65 -21.09
C ASN A 103 -1.74 -1.38 -20.79
N GLU A 104 -3.06 -1.47 -20.84
CA GLU A 104 -3.93 -0.36 -20.48
C GLU A 104 -3.84 -0.04 -18.98
N LYS A 105 -3.74 -1.06 -18.12
CA LYS A 105 -3.51 -0.84 -16.68
C LYS A 105 -2.19 -0.11 -16.40
N LEU A 106 -1.13 -0.42 -17.15
CA LEU A 106 0.14 0.31 -17.02
C LEU A 106 -0.02 1.79 -17.42
N LEU A 107 -0.72 2.05 -18.51
CA LEU A 107 -1.01 3.42 -18.95
C LEU A 107 -1.88 4.19 -17.95
N LEU A 108 -2.90 3.54 -17.37
CA LEU A 108 -3.70 4.14 -16.30
C LEU A 108 -2.82 4.48 -15.09
N HIS A 109 -1.91 3.60 -14.70
CA HIS A 109 -0.96 3.88 -13.61
C HIS A 109 -0.02 5.05 -13.93
N GLU A 110 0.47 5.16 -15.16
CA GLU A 110 1.31 6.29 -15.59
C GLU A 110 0.51 7.60 -15.53
N ILE A 111 -0.72 7.63 -16.05
CA ILE A 111 -1.63 8.79 -15.98
C ILE A 111 -1.83 9.21 -14.52
N ILE A 112 -2.15 8.27 -13.63
CA ILE A 112 -2.34 8.53 -12.20
C ILE A 112 -1.07 9.17 -11.62
N SER A 113 0.09 8.54 -11.87
CA SER A 113 1.35 9.00 -11.32
C SER A 113 1.72 10.41 -11.77
N HIS A 114 1.61 10.71 -13.07
CA HIS A 114 1.90 12.03 -13.61
C HIS A 114 0.89 13.08 -13.12
N THR A 115 -0.40 12.79 -13.24
CA THR A 115 -1.45 13.75 -12.87
C THR A 115 -1.37 14.15 -11.39
N LEU A 116 -1.15 13.18 -10.49
CA LEU A 116 -1.05 13.48 -9.06
C LEU A 116 0.24 14.22 -8.72
N GLN A 117 1.37 13.88 -9.34
CA GLN A 117 2.63 14.60 -9.13
C GLN A 117 2.55 16.04 -9.68
N ASP A 118 1.94 16.25 -10.84
CA ASP A 118 1.72 17.59 -11.40
C ASP A 118 0.78 18.44 -10.53
N ALA A 119 -0.15 17.80 -9.81
CA ALA A 119 -1.01 18.43 -8.80
C ALA A 119 -0.31 18.67 -7.45
N GLY A 120 0.99 18.35 -7.33
CA GLY A 120 1.82 18.60 -6.16
C GLY A 120 1.84 17.50 -5.11
N TYR A 121 1.30 16.32 -5.40
CA TYR A 121 1.44 15.16 -4.51
C TYR A 121 2.80 14.49 -4.67
N LEU A 122 3.36 14.03 -3.55
CA LEU A 122 4.58 13.22 -3.53
C LEU A 122 4.23 11.74 -3.55
N HIS A 123 4.84 10.98 -4.44
CA HIS A 123 4.73 9.52 -4.45
C HIS A 123 5.69 8.94 -3.39
N ILE A 124 5.17 8.52 -2.25
CA ILE A 124 5.99 8.03 -1.13
C ILE A 124 6.38 6.56 -1.26
N GLY A 125 5.63 5.79 -2.01
CA GLY A 125 5.94 4.38 -2.29
C GLY A 125 4.70 3.58 -2.68
N MET A 126 4.90 2.49 -3.41
CA MET A 126 3.86 1.61 -3.92
C MET A 126 2.70 2.41 -4.54
N ASP A 127 1.54 2.37 -3.90
CA ASP A 127 0.29 2.92 -4.41
C ASP A 127 -0.08 4.28 -3.74
N HIS A 128 0.84 4.89 -2.94
CA HIS A 128 0.50 6.00 -2.05
C HIS A 128 1.12 7.33 -2.49
N TYR A 129 0.26 8.35 -2.50
CA TYR A 129 0.59 9.75 -2.80
C TYR A 129 0.10 10.63 -1.64
N VAL A 130 0.91 11.60 -1.26
CA VAL A 130 0.59 12.51 -0.14
C VAL A 130 0.98 13.95 -0.48
N LEU A 131 0.32 14.92 0.15
CA LEU A 131 0.76 16.32 0.06
C LEU A 131 2.12 16.50 0.76
N PRO A 132 2.97 17.45 0.33
CA PRO A 132 4.31 17.63 0.88
C PRO A 132 4.36 17.91 2.39
N GLN A 133 3.30 18.51 2.94
CA GLN A 133 3.18 18.80 4.38
C GLN A 133 2.63 17.64 5.21
N ASP A 134 2.25 16.53 4.59
CA ASP A 134 1.75 15.37 5.31
C ASP A 134 2.85 14.71 6.14
N GLU A 135 2.48 14.20 7.31
CA GLU A 135 3.43 13.56 8.23
C GLU A 135 4.18 12.36 7.64
N LEU A 136 3.58 11.66 6.63
CA LEU A 136 4.26 10.55 5.96
C LEU A 136 5.36 11.05 5.02
N ALA A 137 5.16 12.20 4.36
CA ALA A 137 6.21 12.81 3.54
C ALA A 137 7.39 13.25 4.41
N LEU A 138 7.10 13.90 5.53
CA LEU A 138 8.12 14.31 6.50
C LEU A 138 8.84 13.10 7.11
N ALA A 139 8.10 12.06 7.48
CA ALA A 139 8.68 10.82 8.00
C ALA A 139 9.59 10.12 6.99
N GLN A 140 9.26 10.15 5.69
CA GLN A 140 10.14 9.60 4.64
C GLN A 140 11.45 10.39 4.54
N GLN A 141 11.39 11.73 4.55
CA GLN A 141 12.58 12.58 4.51
C GLN A 141 13.50 12.38 5.72
N GLU A 142 12.93 12.03 6.87
CA GLU A 142 13.64 11.79 8.13
C GLU A 142 14.05 10.32 8.32
N GLY A 143 13.81 9.42 7.35
CA GLY A 143 14.09 7.97 7.49
C GLY A 143 13.24 7.29 8.56
N ARG A 144 12.06 7.84 8.88
CA ARG A 144 11.13 7.34 9.89
C ARG A 144 9.84 6.76 9.30
N LEU A 145 9.74 6.66 7.98
CA LEU A 145 8.62 6.01 7.31
C LEU A 145 8.73 4.50 7.52
N GLN A 146 7.61 3.87 7.85
CA GLN A 146 7.51 2.40 7.87
C GLN A 146 6.23 1.95 7.21
N ARG A 147 6.17 0.68 6.87
CA ARG A 147 4.97 0.02 6.38
C ARG A 147 4.59 -1.15 7.27
N ASN A 148 3.32 -1.29 7.58
CA ASN A 148 2.74 -2.42 8.28
C ASN A 148 1.57 -3.02 7.48
N PHE A 149 0.77 -3.91 8.09
CA PHE A 149 -0.39 -4.54 7.45
C PHE A 149 -1.50 -3.55 7.06
N GLN A 150 -1.54 -2.38 7.69
CA GLN A 150 -2.55 -1.34 7.43
C GLN A 150 -2.09 -0.31 6.38
N GLY A 151 -0.80 -0.28 6.02
CA GLY A 151 -0.23 0.66 5.08
C GLY A 151 0.99 1.40 5.63
N TYR A 152 1.27 2.60 5.08
CA TYR A 152 2.36 3.43 5.54
C TYR A 152 2.00 4.16 6.84
N SER A 153 2.97 4.21 7.76
CA SER A 153 2.88 4.91 9.03
C SER A 153 4.24 5.47 9.45
N MET A 154 4.25 6.36 10.43
CA MET A 154 5.50 6.75 11.07
C MET A 154 6.01 5.62 11.97
N LYS A 155 7.34 5.44 12.04
CA LYS A 155 7.97 4.53 12.99
C LYS A 155 7.78 5.05 14.41
N MET A 156 6.78 4.53 15.11
CA MET A 156 6.43 4.96 16.47
C MET A 156 6.72 3.91 17.54
N ALA A 157 6.62 2.64 17.21
CA ALA A 157 6.83 1.53 18.12
C ALA A 157 7.30 0.29 17.36
N ASN A 158 7.95 -0.63 18.09
CA ASN A 158 8.39 -1.90 17.51
C ASN A 158 7.27 -2.95 17.46
N ASP A 159 6.28 -2.83 18.35
CA ASP A 159 5.19 -3.79 18.48
C ASP A 159 3.87 -3.23 17.99
N LEU A 160 3.06 -4.09 17.35
CA LEU A 160 1.72 -3.80 16.87
C LEU A 160 0.75 -4.79 17.50
N LEU A 161 -0.22 -4.31 18.29
CA LEU A 161 -1.30 -5.12 18.83
C LEU A 161 -2.55 -4.94 17.96
N GLY A 162 -2.99 -6.02 17.32
CA GLY A 162 -4.19 -6.06 16.50
C GLY A 162 -5.41 -6.39 17.34
N LEU A 163 -6.40 -5.51 17.35
CA LEU A 163 -7.68 -5.71 18.06
C LEU A 163 -8.79 -6.01 17.06
N GLY A 164 -9.66 -6.96 17.40
CA GLY A 164 -10.81 -7.37 16.59
C GLY A 164 -10.57 -8.65 15.79
N VAL A 165 -11.63 -9.09 15.11
CA VAL A 165 -11.61 -10.29 14.25
C VAL A 165 -10.57 -10.16 13.15
N SER A 166 -9.89 -11.26 12.85
CA SER A 166 -8.85 -11.36 11.81
C SER A 166 -7.63 -10.43 11.97
N ALA A 167 -7.59 -9.61 13.03
CA ALA A 167 -6.51 -8.64 13.23
C ALA A 167 -5.15 -9.35 13.40
N ILE A 168 -4.11 -8.73 12.85
CA ILE A 168 -2.75 -9.26 12.91
C ILE A 168 -1.96 -8.40 13.90
N SER A 169 -1.32 -9.07 14.86
CA SER A 169 -0.35 -8.50 15.79
C SER A 169 1.06 -8.85 15.36
N GLN A 170 2.00 -7.96 15.65
CA GLN A 170 3.42 -8.20 15.56
C GLN A 170 4.04 -7.74 16.87
N VAL A 171 4.53 -8.70 17.68
CA VAL A 171 5.10 -8.45 18.99
C VAL A 171 6.45 -9.12 19.05
N GLY A 172 7.51 -8.33 19.12
CA GLY A 172 8.88 -8.83 18.98
C GLY A 172 9.04 -9.59 17.66
N ASP A 173 9.41 -10.87 17.77
CA ASP A 173 9.60 -11.77 16.62
C ASP A 173 8.33 -12.57 16.27
N PHE A 174 7.20 -12.34 16.94
CA PHE A 174 5.98 -13.09 16.71
C PHE A 174 5.02 -12.32 15.81
N TYR A 175 4.45 -13.03 14.83
CA TYR A 175 3.26 -12.63 14.09
C TYR A 175 2.10 -13.48 14.57
N LEU A 176 1.01 -12.85 15.01
CA LEU A 176 -0.16 -13.50 15.59
C LEU A 176 -1.39 -13.01 14.85
N GLN A 177 -2.34 -13.90 14.57
CA GLN A 177 -3.60 -13.54 13.95
C GLN A 177 -4.78 -14.01 14.80
N ASN A 178 -5.70 -13.09 15.03
CA ASN A 178 -6.97 -13.37 15.71
C ASN A 178 -7.90 -14.20 14.83
N GLU A 179 -8.88 -14.86 15.50
CA GLU A 179 -9.95 -15.61 14.85
C GLU A 179 -10.69 -14.74 13.82
N ARG A 180 -11.11 -15.38 12.73
CA ARG A 180 -11.77 -14.72 11.60
C ARG A 180 -13.29 -14.78 11.66
N ASP A 181 -13.84 -15.85 12.26
CA ASP A 181 -15.27 -15.94 12.51
C ASP A 181 -15.63 -15.07 13.71
N LEU A 182 -16.68 -14.27 13.57
CA LEU A 182 -17.10 -13.34 14.62
C LEU A 182 -17.65 -14.07 15.86
N GLY A 183 -18.37 -15.18 15.64
CA GLY A 183 -18.94 -15.97 16.72
C GLY A 183 -17.86 -16.65 17.55
N ASP A 184 -16.92 -17.31 16.88
CA ASP A 184 -15.79 -17.99 17.53
C ASP A 184 -14.87 -16.99 18.23
N TYR A 185 -14.63 -15.79 17.62
CA TYR A 185 -13.88 -14.71 18.25
C TYR A 185 -14.49 -14.29 19.59
N TYR A 186 -15.80 -14.05 19.64
CA TYR A 186 -16.47 -13.68 20.88
C TYR A 186 -16.53 -14.83 21.89
N ALA A 187 -16.75 -16.06 21.43
CA ALA A 187 -16.74 -17.23 22.32
C ALA A 187 -15.38 -17.40 23.04
N MET A 188 -14.27 -17.17 22.33
CA MET A 188 -12.94 -17.18 22.95
C MET A 188 -12.78 -16.06 23.98
N LEU A 189 -13.19 -14.83 23.68
CA LEU A 189 -13.14 -13.71 24.63
C LEU A 189 -14.01 -13.96 25.87
N ASP A 190 -15.23 -14.46 25.68
CA ASP A 190 -16.15 -14.77 26.78
C ASP A 190 -15.60 -15.87 27.70
N SER A 191 -14.80 -16.79 27.16
CA SER A 191 -14.07 -17.80 27.96
C SER A 191 -12.82 -17.25 28.68
N GLY A 192 -12.46 -15.97 28.45
CA GLY A 192 -11.26 -15.35 29.00
C GLY A 192 -9.97 -15.68 28.22
N ALA A 193 -10.09 -16.32 27.06
CA ALA A 193 -8.95 -16.65 26.21
C ALA A 193 -8.60 -15.51 25.23
N LEU A 194 -7.33 -15.39 24.84
CA LEU A 194 -6.94 -14.55 23.73
C LEU A 194 -7.43 -15.19 22.42
N PRO A 195 -8.08 -14.45 21.53
CA PRO A 195 -8.69 -15.00 20.32
C PRO A 195 -7.66 -15.24 19.21
N ILE A 196 -6.47 -15.72 19.54
CA ILE A 196 -5.37 -15.98 18.61
C ILE A 196 -5.48 -17.42 18.11
N THR A 197 -5.62 -17.60 16.79
CA THR A 197 -5.74 -18.91 16.14
C THR A 197 -4.56 -19.27 15.27
N ARG A 198 -3.73 -18.29 14.91
CA ARG A 198 -2.53 -18.53 14.11
C ARG A 198 -1.37 -17.68 14.63
N GLY A 199 -0.17 -18.22 14.50
CA GLY A 199 1.05 -17.49 14.80
C GLY A 199 2.27 -18.13 14.16
N CYS A 200 3.28 -17.32 13.94
CA CYS A 200 4.61 -17.78 13.57
C CYS A 200 5.66 -16.92 14.28
N MET A 201 6.81 -17.50 14.53
CA MET A 201 7.98 -16.81 15.05
C MET A 201 8.96 -16.60 13.90
N ALA A 202 9.39 -15.35 13.70
CA ALA A 202 10.39 -15.01 12.71
C ALA A 202 11.77 -15.53 13.16
N SER A 203 12.45 -16.23 12.28
CA SER A 203 13.85 -16.61 12.44
C SER A 203 14.79 -15.39 12.28
N SER A 204 16.09 -15.56 12.50
CA SER A 204 17.07 -14.52 12.19
C SER A 204 17.12 -14.16 10.71
N ASP A 205 16.93 -15.15 9.82
CA ASP A 205 16.87 -14.93 8.38
C ASP A 205 15.59 -14.16 7.99
N ASP A 206 14.43 -14.51 8.57
CA ASP A 206 13.19 -13.78 8.35
C ASP A 206 13.29 -12.30 8.80
N ARG A 207 13.96 -12.03 9.91
CA ARG A 207 14.21 -10.64 10.38
C ARG A 207 15.07 -9.86 9.41
N LEU A 208 16.14 -10.47 8.91
CA LEU A 208 17.04 -9.86 7.93
C LEU A 208 16.28 -9.56 6.62
N ARG A 209 15.56 -10.54 6.07
CA ARG A 209 14.76 -10.37 4.87
C ARG A 209 13.67 -9.31 5.05
N ARG A 210 13.00 -9.31 6.21
CA ARG A 210 12.03 -8.27 6.55
C ARG A 210 12.66 -6.88 6.59
N HIS A 211 13.85 -6.74 7.18
CA HIS A 211 14.57 -5.47 7.20
C HIS A 211 14.84 -4.98 5.77
N ILE A 212 15.39 -5.83 4.90
CA ILE A 212 15.66 -5.51 3.49
C ILE A 212 14.39 -5.06 2.77
N ILE A 213 13.32 -5.87 2.85
CA ILE A 213 12.05 -5.59 2.18
C ILE A 213 11.44 -4.28 2.68
N MET A 214 11.38 -4.07 4.01
CA MET A 214 10.78 -2.87 4.59
C MET A 214 11.58 -1.61 4.29
N THR A 215 12.91 -1.68 4.29
CA THR A 215 13.78 -0.56 3.90
C THR A 215 13.58 -0.19 2.43
N LEU A 216 13.61 -1.16 1.52
CA LEU A 216 13.35 -0.90 0.10
C LEU A 216 11.95 -0.31 -0.15
N ILE A 217 10.92 -0.79 0.56
CA ILE A 217 9.54 -0.30 0.41
C ILE A 217 9.38 1.12 0.95
N SER A 218 10.08 1.47 2.03
CA SER A 218 9.90 2.76 2.72
C SER A 218 10.87 3.85 2.24
N GLU A 219 12.11 3.47 1.95
CA GLU A 219 13.20 4.41 1.65
C GLU A 219 13.63 4.38 0.17
N LEU A 220 13.19 3.35 -0.59
CA LEU A 220 13.55 3.11 -1.99
C LEU A 220 15.07 2.92 -2.20
N ARG A 221 15.80 2.75 -1.11
CA ARG A 221 17.23 2.53 -1.06
C ARG A 221 17.58 1.60 0.12
N LEU A 222 18.52 0.69 -0.11
CA LEU A 222 19.13 -0.14 0.94
C LEU A 222 20.63 0.09 0.95
N ASP A 223 21.19 0.53 2.08
CA ASP A 223 22.64 0.62 2.28
C ASP A 223 23.19 -0.75 2.70
N LEU A 224 24.04 -1.32 1.85
CA LEU A 224 24.60 -2.67 2.07
C LEU A 224 25.62 -2.69 3.22
N GLY A 225 26.34 -1.58 3.43
CA GLY A 225 27.29 -1.45 4.52
C GLY A 225 26.60 -1.39 5.88
N GLU A 226 25.48 -0.69 5.96
CA GLU A 226 24.66 -0.62 7.17
C GLU A 226 24.04 -1.99 7.47
N CYS A 227 23.45 -2.64 6.49
CA CYS A 227 22.89 -3.98 6.62
C CYS A 227 23.96 -5.01 7.07
N ASN A 228 25.17 -4.95 6.51
CA ASN A 228 26.28 -5.82 6.92
C ASN A 228 26.65 -5.62 8.40
N ARG A 229 26.72 -4.37 8.86
CA ARG A 229 27.05 -4.06 10.26
C ARG A 229 25.96 -4.47 11.23
N GLU A 230 24.69 -4.20 10.88
CA GLU A 230 23.55 -4.51 11.76
C GLU A 230 23.35 -6.00 11.96
N PHE A 231 23.49 -6.79 10.88
CA PHE A 231 23.21 -8.22 10.91
C PHE A 231 24.46 -9.11 10.97
N GLY A 232 25.67 -8.54 10.93
CA GLY A 232 26.92 -9.29 11.01
C GLY A 232 27.16 -10.21 9.80
N ILE A 233 26.74 -9.80 8.60
CA ILE A 233 26.80 -10.59 7.37
C ILE A 233 27.71 -9.96 6.30
N ASP A 234 28.00 -10.74 5.25
CA ASP A 234 28.46 -10.24 3.95
C ASP A 234 27.27 -10.32 2.97
N PHE A 235 26.61 -9.20 2.72
CA PHE A 235 25.39 -9.14 1.92
C PHE A 235 25.56 -9.80 0.54
N ASN A 236 26.67 -9.51 -0.13
CA ASN A 236 26.92 -10.03 -1.48
C ASN A 236 27.06 -11.56 -1.50
N LYS A 237 27.60 -12.16 -0.43
CA LYS A 237 27.68 -13.62 -0.30
C LYS A 237 26.35 -14.22 0.13
N THR A 238 25.70 -13.61 1.13
CA THR A 238 24.46 -14.11 1.71
C THR A 238 23.33 -14.11 0.68
N PHE A 239 23.21 -13.04 -0.10
CA PHE A 239 22.15 -12.83 -1.07
C PHE A 239 22.60 -12.94 -2.54
N ALA A 240 23.65 -13.71 -2.82
CA ALA A 240 24.17 -13.89 -4.19
C ALA A 240 23.11 -14.40 -5.17
N HIS A 241 22.23 -15.29 -4.74
CA HIS A 241 21.13 -15.83 -5.55
C HIS A 241 20.08 -14.76 -5.84
N GLU A 242 19.64 -14.02 -4.83
CA GLU A 242 18.68 -12.94 -4.93
C GLU A 242 19.19 -11.79 -5.81
N LEU A 243 20.45 -11.39 -5.62
CA LEU A 243 21.10 -10.39 -6.47
C LEU A 243 21.16 -10.82 -7.94
N ASN A 244 21.41 -12.11 -8.19
CA ASN A 244 21.37 -12.63 -9.56
C ASN A 244 19.95 -12.63 -10.15
N ALA A 245 18.92 -12.92 -9.35
CA ALA A 245 17.53 -12.86 -9.77
C ALA A 245 17.08 -11.43 -10.12
N LEU A 246 17.71 -10.41 -9.53
CA LEU A 246 17.42 -8.99 -9.81
C LEU A 246 18.09 -8.46 -11.09
N ARG A 247 19.07 -9.17 -11.69
CA ARG A 247 19.79 -8.68 -12.87
C ARG A 247 18.92 -8.26 -14.04
N PRO A 248 17.88 -9.04 -14.45
CA PRO A 248 17.00 -8.60 -15.53
C PRO A 248 16.32 -7.27 -15.23
N MET A 249 15.98 -7.01 -13.97
CA MET A 249 15.35 -5.75 -13.55
C MET A 249 16.36 -4.58 -13.52
N VAL A 250 17.65 -4.87 -13.29
CA VAL A 250 18.73 -3.87 -13.46
C VAL A 250 18.89 -3.52 -14.95
N ASP A 251 18.90 -4.52 -15.83
CA ASP A 251 19.01 -4.34 -17.28
C ASP A 251 17.83 -3.53 -17.84
N ASP A 252 16.64 -3.72 -17.27
CA ASP A 252 15.41 -2.95 -17.56
C ASP A 252 15.42 -1.53 -16.95
N GLY A 253 16.44 -1.17 -16.16
CA GLY A 253 16.57 0.13 -15.51
C GLY A 253 15.57 0.38 -14.37
N LEU A 254 15.03 -0.69 -13.76
CA LEU A 254 14.09 -0.58 -12.63
C LEU A 254 14.80 -0.31 -11.30
N LEU A 255 16.02 -0.77 -11.16
CA LEU A 255 16.88 -0.51 -9.99
C LEU A 255 18.35 -0.47 -10.42
N SER A 256 19.20 0.02 -9.54
CA SER A 256 20.65 -0.10 -9.65
C SER A 256 21.21 -0.85 -8.45
N ILE A 257 22.26 -1.64 -8.68
CA ILE A 257 23.01 -2.35 -7.64
C ILE A 257 24.45 -1.90 -7.74
N SER A 258 24.96 -1.27 -6.69
CA SER A 258 26.35 -0.86 -6.55
C SER A 258 27.06 -1.67 -5.45
N ALA A 259 28.35 -1.42 -5.23
CA ALA A 259 29.08 -2.02 -4.12
C ALA A 259 28.54 -1.59 -2.73
N SER A 260 27.81 -0.46 -2.65
CA SER A 260 27.35 0.13 -1.39
C SER A 260 25.85 0.14 -1.20
N ALA A 261 25.06 0.04 -2.28
CA ALA A 261 23.62 0.18 -2.16
C ALA A 261 22.83 -0.51 -3.28
N ILE A 262 21.57 -0.84 -2.99
CA ILE A 262 20.51 -1.12 -3.96
C ILE A 262 19.60 0.12 -3.97
N GLU A 263 19.33 0.69 -5.14
CA GLU A 263 18.50 1.89 -5.29
C GLU A 263 17.40 1.66 -6.32
N ILE A 264 16.17 1.99 -5.94
CA ILE A 264 15.00 1.85 -6.81
C ILE A 264 14.85 3.10 -7.68
N SER A 265 14.84 2.91 -8.99
CA SER A 265 14.63 4.02 -9.94
C SER A 265 13.18 4.53 -9.91
N LYS A 266 12.92 5.72 -10.47
CA LYS A 266 11.55 6.19 -10.68
C LYS A 266 10.70 5.19 -11.48
N ARG A 267 11.31 4.56 -12.50
CA ARG A 267 10.68 3.54 -13.35
C ARG A 267 10.42 2.23 -12.59
N GLY A 268 11.22 1.92 -11.57
CA GLY A 268 11.08 0.72 -10.75
C GLY A 268 9.99 0.81 -9.66
N ARG A 269 9.56 2.01 -9.29
CA ARG A 269 8.57 2.18 -8.21
C ARG A 269 7.28 1.39 -8.40
N PRO A 270 6.66 1.32 -9.60
CA PRO A 270 5.48 0.48 -9.85
C PRO A 270 5.74 -1.02 -9.64
N PHE A 271 7.00 -1.45 -9.80
CA PHE A 271 7.44 -2.84 -9.71
C PHE A 271 8.10 -3.18 -8.36
N LEU A 272 7.97 -2.30 -7.36
CA LEU A 272 8.63 -2.45 -6.07
C LEU A 272 8.34 -3.80 -5.40
N ARG A 273 7.10 -4.31 -5.50
CA ARG A 273 6.74 -5.63 -4.99
C ARG A 273 7.54 -6.74 -5.69
N ASN A 274 7.68 -6.66 -7.01
CA ASN A 274 8.45 -7.63 -7.80
C ASN A 274 9.94 -7.59 -7.44
N ILE A 275 10.49 -6.38 -7.21
CA ILE A 275 11.88 -6.19 -6.80
C ILE A 275 12.13 -6.78 -5.39
N CYS A 276 11.16 -6.71 -4.50
CA CYS A 276 11.27 -7.28 -3.15
C CYS A 276 11.02 -8.80 -3.10
N MET A 277 10.41 -9.41 -4.12
CA MET A 277 10.06 -10.84 -4.12
C MET A 277 11.24 -11.82 -3.98
N PRO A 278 12.45 -11.55 -4.49
CA PRO A 278 13.59 -12.45 -4.28
C PRO A 278 14.03 -12.55 -2.83
N PHE A 279 13.85 -11.50 -2.05
CA PHE A 279 14.17 -11.46 -0.61
C PHE A 279 13.03 -12.05 0.23
#